data_6bfc2c330836989bffc8d6df3c5febf8
#
_entry.id   6bfc2c330836989bffc8d6df3c5febf8
#
_cell.length_a   1.000
_cell.length_b   1.000
_cell.length_c   1.000
_cell.angle_alpha   90.00
_cell.angle_beta   90.00
_cell.angle_gamma   90.00
#
_symmetry.space_group_name_H-M   'P 1'
#
loop_
_entity.id
_entity.type
_entity.pdbx_description
1 polymer ?
#
loop_
_entity_poly.entity_id
_entity_poly.type
_entity_poly.pdbx_seq_one_letter_code
_entity_poly.pdbx_strand_id
1 'polypeptide(L)'
;RFNLSDMVMLKDNHIGVAGGIRQAVEKTRKKVSFSKKIEVEVESLDQVREALDVGCDIIMLDNMSIDQIRKAVDLIGGQALIEVSGNIGPDKIGDYRGLGIDIISCGALTHSVKALDISLKNMEII
;
A
#
# COMPACT_ATOMS: atom_id res chain seq x y z
N ARG A 1 -4.56 7.68 0.72
CA ARG A 1 -5.20 8.53 1.76
C ARG A 1 -4.72 9.98 1.66
N PHE A 2 -5.60 10.93 1.96
CA PHE A 2 -5.25 12.36 1.95
C PHE A 2 -4.43 12.77 3.17
N ASN A 3 -4.67 12.13 4.31
CA ASN A 3 -3.93 12.37 5.54
C ASN A 3 -3.86 11.11 6.41
N LEU A 4 -3.04 11.16 7.46
CA LEU A 4 -2.80 10.02 8.33
C LEU A 4 -4.01 9.60 9.18
N SER A 5 -5.06 10.43 9.24
CA SER A 5 -6.28 10.13 10.01
C SER A 5 -7.41 9.54 9.18
N ASP A 6 -7.25 9.39 7.86
CA ASP A 6 -8.32 8.89 6.98
C ASP A 6 -8.60 7.40 7.19
N MET A 7 -7.55 6.63 7.44
CA MET A 7 -7.62 5.18 7.67
C MET A 7 -6.45 4.73 8.55
N VAL A 8 -6.50 3.51 9.02
CA VAL A 8 -5.40 2.90 9.78
C VAL A 8 -4.60 1.97 8.88
N MET A 9 -3.28 2.09 8.94
CA MET A 9 -2.34 1.17 8.29
C MET A 9 -1.56 0.40 9.34
N LEU A 10 -1.59 -0.92 9.27
CA LEU A 10 -0.87 -1.83 10.13
C LEU A 10 0.32 -2.42 9.38
N LYS A 11 1.51 -2.08 9.84
CA LYS A 11 2.79 -2.52 9.29
C LYS A 11 3.43 -3.58 10.17
N ASP A 12 4.51 -4.19 9.69
CA ASP A 12 5.33 -5.20 10.37
C ASP A 12 5.53 -4.93 11.87
N ASN A 13 5.98 -3.72 12.22
CA ASN A 13 6.21 -3.34 13.61
C ASN A 13 4.93 -3.34 14.45
N HIS A 14 3.80 -2.87 13.90
CA HIS A 14 2.51 -2.90 14.58
C HIS A 14 2.02 -4.33 14.79
N ILE A 15 2.18 -5.16 13.78
CA ILE A 15 1.80 -6.57 13.77
C ILE A 15 2.65 -7.35 14.79
N GLY A 16 3.98 -7.13 14.79
CA GLY A 16 4.90 -7.76 15.72
C GLY A 16 4.59 -7.43 17.18
N VAL A 17 4.39 -6.14 17.51
CA VAL A 17 4.02 -5.70 18.86
C VAL A 17 2.64 -6.22 19.29
N ALA A 18 1.71 -6.39 18.36
CA ALA A 18 0.38 -6.89 18.66
C ALA A 18 0.35 -8.40 18.92
N GLY A 19 1.31 -9.15 18.37
CA GLY A 19 1.39 -10.62 18.43
C GLY A 19 0.78 -11.33 17.22
N GLY A 20 0.62 -10.62 16.07
CA GLY A 20 0.12 -11.14 14.82
C GLY A 20 -0.91 -10.22 14.15
N ILE A 21 -1.26 -10.52 12.90
CA ILE A 21 -2.20 -9.73 12.09
C ILE A 21 -3.58 -9.72 12.75
N ARG A 22 -4.10 -10.87 13.16
CA ARG A 22 -5.40 -10.99 13.83
C ARG A 22 -5.49 -10.07 15.04
N GLN A 23 -4.52 -10.17 15.95
CA GLN A 23 -4.49 -9.39 17.17
C GLN A 23 -4.38 -7.89 16.88
N ALA A 24 -3.58 -7.51 15.88
CA ALA A 24 -3.42 -6.11 15.46
C ALA A 24 -4.74 -5.54 14.93
N VAL A 25 -5.42 -6.23 14.03
CA VAL A 25 -6.69 -5.80 13.45
C VAL A 25 -7.77 -5.72 14.50
N GLU A 26 -7.94 -6.76 15.36
CA GLU A 26 -8.96 -6.77 16.41
C GLU A 26 -8.75 -5.65 17.45
N LYS A 27 -7.50 -5.41 17.88
CA LYS A 27 -7.18 -4.30 18.79
C LYS A 27 -7.49 -2.94 18.15
N THR A 28 -7.19 -2.80 16.86
CA THR A 28 -7.45 -1.58 16.10
C THR A 28 -8.95 -1.33 15.96
N ARG A 29 -9.73 -2.32 15.54
CA ARG A 29 -11.20 -2.17 15.39
C ARG A 29 -11.90 -1.74 16.69
N LYS A 30 -11.38 -2.13 17.86
CA LYS A 30 -11.90 -1.69 19.16
C LYS A 30 -11.62 -0.21 19.48
N LYS A 31 -10.63 0.40 18.82
CA LYS A 31 -10.15 1.76 19.13
C LYS A 31 -10.55 2.81 18.10
N VAL A 32 -10.83 2.39 16.87
CA VAL A 32 -11.16 3.31 15.78
C VAL A 32 -12.66 3.32 15.51
N SER A 33 -13.14 4.40 14.88
CA SER A 33 -14.53 4.47 14.41
C SER A 33 -14.80 3.34 13.41
N PHE A 34 -16.01 2.80 13.41
CA PHE A 34 -16.47 1.79 12.45
C PHE A 34 -16.39 2.27 10.98
N SER A 35 -16.35 3.57 10.75
CA SER A 35 -16.20 4.17 9.42
C SER A 35 -14.76 4.18 8.89
N LYS A 36 -13.77 3.83 9.72
CA LYS A 36 -12.36 3.81 9.32
C LYS A 36 -11.98 2.47 8.71
N LYS A 37 -11.40 2.53 7.51
CA LYS A 37 -10.79 1.36 6.88
C LYS A 37 -9.51 0.96 7.58
N ILE A 38 -9.24 -0.34 7.61
CA ILE A 38 -7.99 -0.92 8.12
C ILE A 38 -7.26 -1.55 6.94
N GLU A 39 -6.05 -1.09 6.73
CA GLU A 39 -5.09 -1.61 5.78
C GLU A 39 -4.03 -2.42 6.51
N VAL A 40 -3.67 -3.57 5.94
CA VAL A 40 -2.63 -4.47 6.47
C VAL A 40 -1.55 -4.65 5.41
N GLU A 41 -0.31 -4.34 5.76
CA GLU A 41 0.88 -4.61 4.96
C GLU A 41 1.32 -6.05 5.15
N VAL A 42 1.51 -6.79 4.05
CA VAL A 42 1.87 -8.20 4.03
C VAL A 42 2.98 -8.48 3.03
N GLU A 43 3.84 -9.45 3.34
CA GLU A 43 4.99 -9.85 2.53
C GLU A 43 4.91 -11.31 2.04
N SER A 44 3.85 -12.04 2.42
CA SER A 44 3.68 -13.44 2.05
C SER A 44 2.22 -13.82 1.82
N LEU A 45 2.00 -14.91 1.05
CA LEU A 45 0.65 -15.43 0.80
C LEU A 45 -0.05 -15.95 2.07
N ASP A 46 0.71 -16.40 3.06
CA ASP A 46 0.13 -16.84 4.34
C ASP A 46 -0.39 -15.66 5.14
N GLN A 47 0.32 -14.52 5.13
CA GLN A 47 -0.16 -13.28 5.71
C GLN A 47 -1.38 -12.73 4.95
N VAL A 48 -1.45 -12.89 3.61
CA VAL A 48 -2.66 -12.54 2.83
C VAL A 48 -3.86 -13.34 3.35
N ARG A 49 -3.73 -14.65 3.58
CA ARG A 49 -4.81 -15.48 4.13
C ARG A 49 -5.24 -14.98 5.51
N GLU A 50 -4.28 -14.73 6.40
CA GLU A 50 -4.57 -14.23 7.74
C GLU A 50 -5.29 -12.87 7.70
N ALA A 51 -4.86 -11.95 6.82
CA ALA A 51 -5.49 -10.65 6.63
C ALA A 51 -6.93 -10.76 6.11
N LEU A 52 -7.20 -11.70 5.19
CA LEU A 52 -8.55 -12.01 4.71
C LEU A 52 -9.44 -12.58 5.81
N ASP A 53 -8.92 -13.55 6.58
CA ASP A 53 -9.66 -14.22 7.66
C ASP A 53 -10.14 -13.24 8.74
N VAL A 54 -9.41 -12.15 8.96
CA VAL A 54 -9.79 -11.11 9.93
C VAL A 54 -10.62 -9.98 9.32
N GLY A 55 -10.86 -10.03 8.01
CA GLY A 55 -11.69 -9.08 7.29
C GLY A 55 -11.13 -7.68 7.27
N CYS A 56 -9.85 -7.48 6.94
CA CYS A 56 -9.31 -6.15 6.69
C CYS A 56 -9.89 -5.55 5.40
N ASP A 57 -9.86 -4.23 5.29
CA ASP A 57 -10.49 -3.53 4.17
C ASP A 57 -9.56 -3.41 2.96
N ILE A 58 -8.26 -3.32 3.22
CA ILE A 58 -7.21 -3.18 2.20
C ILE A 58 -6.04 -4.09 2.56
N ILE A 59 -5.50 -4.81 1.59
CA ILE A 59 -4.29 -5.61 1.73
C ILE A 59 -3.21 -4.99 0.87
N MET A 60 -2.13 -4.51 1.51
CA MET A 60 -0.95 -4.02 0.81
C MET A 60 0.07 -5.14 0.65
N LEU A 61 0.35 -5.48 -0.60
CA LEU A 61 1.36 -6.45 -1.00
C LEU A 61 2.70 -5.72 -1.11
N ASP A 62 3.57 -5.86 -0.10
CA ASP A 62 4.85 -5.15 -0.06
C ASP A 62 5.99 -6.02 -0.57
N ASN A 63 6.78 -5.48 -1.50
CA ASN A 63 7.94 -6.12 -2.11
C ASN A 63 7.71 -7.54 -2.66
N MET A 64 6.49 -7.87 -3.08
CA MET A 64 6.16 -9.16 -3.68
C MET A 64 6.48 -9.19 -5.19
N SER A 65 6.89 -10.35 -5.70
CA SER A 65 7.09 -10.56 -7.13
C SER A 65 5.74 -10.57 -7.88
N ILE A 66 5.77 -10.31 -9.20
CA ILE A 66 4.56 -10.34 -10.04
C ILE A 66 3.81 -11.68 -9.93
N ASP A 67 4.52 -12.80 -9.85
CA ASP A 67 3.90 -14.12 -9.70
C ASP A 67 3.23 -14.30 -8.33
N GLN A 68 3.83 -13.76 -7.27
CA GLN A 68 3.21 -13.76 -5.95
C GLN A 68 1.99 -12.83 -5.92
N ILE A 69 2.07 -11.66 -6.56
CA ILE A 69 0.96 -10.72 -6.68
C ILE A 69 -0.22 -11.36 -7.41
N ARG A 70 -0.01 -12.06 -8.53
CA ARG A 70 -1.09 -12.79 -9.23
C ARG A 70 -1.78 -13.79 -8.31
N LYS A 71 -1.01 -14.60 -7.58
CA LYS A 71 -1.55 -15.58 -6.62
C LYS A 71 -2.31 -14.89 -5.47
N ALA A 72 -1.81 -13.73 -4.99
CA ALA A 72 -2.49 -12.96 -3.97
C ALA A 72 -3.81 -12.38 -4.47
N VAL A 73 -3.84 -11.84 -5.70
CA VAL A 73 -5.07 -11.32 -6.34
C VAL A 73 -6.12 -12.41 -6.46
N ASP A 74 -5.73 -13.60 -6.96
CA ASP A 74 -6.63 -14.76 -7.08
C ASP A 74 -7.17 -15.19 -5.69
N LEU A 75 -6.31 -15.18 -4.69
CA LEU A 75 -6.65 -15.55 -3.31
C LEU A 75 -7.61 -14.53 -2.68
N ILE A 76 -7.37 -13.23 -2.88
CA ILE A 76 -8.20 -12.15 -2.35
C ILE A 76 -9.58 -12.15 -3.01
N GLY A 77 -9.66 -12.40 -4.32
CA GLY A 77 -10.94 -12.64 -5.01
C GLY A 77 -11.98 -11.52 -4.82
N GLY A 78 -11.56 -10.27 -4.70
CA GLY A 78 -12.45 -9.13 -4.52
C GLY A 78 -12.97 -8.93 -3.09
N GLN A 79 -12.48 -9.67 -2.10
CA GLN A 79 -12.90 -9.55 -0.70
C GLN A 79 -12.29 -8.33 0.01
N ALA A 80 -11.17 -7.80 -0.49
CA ALA A 80 -10.50 -6.59 -0.01
C ALA A 80 -9.94 -5.81 -1.21
N LEU A 81 -9.71 -4.51 -1.03
CA LEU A 81 -8.92 -3.73 -1.99
C LEU A 81 -7.45 -4.17 -1.95
N ILE A 82 -6.80 -4.13 -3.09
CA ILE A 82 -5.41 -4.56 -3.25
C ILE A 82 -4.54 -3.35 -3.53
N GLU A 83 -3.60 -3.09 -2.64
CA GLU A 83 -2.52 -2.14 -2.86
C GLU A 83 -1.22 -2.90 -3.12
N VAL A 84 -0.38 -2.40 -4.02
CA VAL A 84 1.00 -2.89 -4.19
C VAL A 84 1.98 -1.78 -3.86
N SER A 85 3.07 -2.14 -3.18
CA SER A 85 4.12 -1.25 -2.73
C SER A 85 5.49 -1.94 -2.81
N GLY A 86 6.55 -1.15 -2.59
CA GLY A 86 7.92 -1.64 -2.52
C GLY A 86 8.68 -1.57 -3.84
N ASN A 87 9.67 -0.67 -3.91
CA ASN A 87 10.60 -0.50 -5.04
C ASN A 87 9.95 -0.34 -6.43
N ILE A 88 8.74 0.23 -6.48
CA ILE A 88 8.02 0.52 -7.72
C ILE A 88 8.44 1.91 -8.20
N GLY A 89 9.13 1.95 -9.35
CA GLY A 89 9.44 3.19 -10.06
C GLY A 89 8.45 3.48 -11.18
N PRO A 90 8.41 4.71 -11.71
CA PRO A 90 7.53 5.07 -12.83
C PRO A 90 7.72 4.19 -14.07
N ASP A 91 8.92 3.68 -14.27
CA ASP A 91 9.32 2.78 -15.36
C ASP A 91 8.69 1.39 -15.24
N LYS A 92 8.35 0.96 -14.02
CA LYS A 92 7.80 -0.38 -13.73
C LYS A 92 6.29 -0.41 -13.58
N ILE A 93 5.62 0.73 -13.52
CA ILE A 93 4.15 0.79 -13.32
C ILE A 93 3.40 0.00 -14.40
N GLY A 94 3.93 -0.04 -15.64
CA GLY A 94 3.36 -0.80 -16.75
C GLY A 94 3.23 -2.29 -16.49
N ASP A 95 4.13 -2.88 -15.70
CA ASP A 95 4.19 -4.32 -15.42
C ASP A 95 3.00 -4.79 -14.56
N TYR A 96 2.36 -3.86 -13.86
CA TYR A 96 1.21 -4.12 -12.98
C TYR A 96 -0.14 -3.99 -13.69
N ARG A 97 -0.14 -3.58 -14.98
CA ARG A 97 -1.36 -3.39 -15.75
C ARG A 97 -2.12 -4.72 -15.91
N GLY A 98 -3.43 -4.68 -15.62
CA GLY A 98 -4.32 -5.82 -15.80
C GLY A 98 -4.16 -6.94 -14.78
N LEU A 99 -3.41 -6.72 -13.70
CA LEU A 99 -3.25 -7.70 -12.62
C LEU A 99 -4.41 -7.72 -11.62
N GLY A 100 -5.40 -6.83 -11.74
CA GLY A 100 -6.51 -6.75 -10.77
C GLY A 100 -6.14 -6.02 -9.48
N ILE A 101 -5.19 -5.08 -9.56
CA ILE A 101 -4.74 -4.23 -8.45
C ILE A 101 -5.53 -2.93 -8.48
N ASP A 102 -5.92 -2.44 -7.29
CA ASP A 102 -6.70 -1.20 -7.13
C ASP A 102 -5.79 0.02 -6.94
N ILE A 103 -4.66 -0.14 -6.23
CA ILE A 103 -3.79 0.95 -5.81
C ILE A 103 -2.32 0.56 -6.02
N ILE A 104 -1.52 1.51 -6.53
CA ILE A 104 -0.06 1.38 -6.63
C ILE A 104 0.58 2.51 -5.84
N SER A 105 1.39 2.17 -4.85
CA SER A 105 2.18 3.13 -4.07
C SER A 105 3.62 3.19 -4.57
N CYS A 106 4.02 4.38 -5.01
CA CYS A 106 5.34 4.64 -5.57
C CYS A 106 6.05 5.77 -4.80
N GLY A 107 6.98 5.41 -3.91
CA GLY A 107 7.76 6.37 -3.12
C GLY A 107 8.61 7.32 -3.97
N ALA A 108 9.04 6.89 -5.16
CA ALA A 108 9.83 7.72 -6.09
C ALA A 108 9.11 9.02 -6.50
N LEU A 109 7.77 9.07 -6.43
CA LEU A 109 6.99 10.27 -6.71
C LEU A 109 7.20 11.37 -5.66
N THR A 110 7.66 11.03 -4.47
CA THR A 110 7.82 11.97 -3.36
C THR A 110 9.27 12.17 -2.94
N HIS A 111 10.10 11.11 -2.90
CA HIS A 111 11.46 11.21 -2.37
C HIS A 111 12.57 11.31 -3.44
N SER A 112 12.24 11.15 -4.74
CA SER A 112 13.22 11.18 -5.83
C SER A 112 12.85 12.21 -6.90
N VAL A 113 12.47 13.41 -6.47
CA VAL A 113 12.12 14.52 -7.36
C VAL A 113 13.36 14.97 -8.12
N LYS A 114 13.27 14.96 -9.45
CA LYS A 114 14.28 15.57 -10.32
C LYS A 114 13.94 17.04 -10.49
N ALA A 115 14.88 17.93 -10.15
CA ALA A 115 14.73 19.35 -10.38
C ALA A 115 14.68 19.64 -11.90
N LEU A 116 13.77 20.52 -12.30
CA LEU A 116 13.81 21.11 -13.63
C LEU A 116 14.90 22.17 -13.67
N ASP A 117 15.74 22.14 -14.69
CA ASP A 117 16.74 23.19 -14.92
C ASP A 117 16.06 24.41 -15.56
N ILE A 118 15.56 25.30 -14.70
CA ILE A 118 14.91 26.53 -15.11
C ILE A 118 15.82 27.69 -14.66
N SER A 119 16.22 28.52 -15.59
CA SER A 119 17.00 29.73 -15.30
C SER A 119 16.41 30.95 -16.01
N LEU A 120 16.40 32.10 -15.33
CA LEU A 120 16.07 33.38 -15.92
C LEU A 120 17.34 33.98 -16.53
N LYS A 121 17.33 34.22 -17.85
CA LYS A 121 18.46 34.81 -18.60
C LYS A 121 17.99 36.05 -19.37
N ASN A 122 18.94 36.97 -19.64
CA ASN A 122 18.71 38.16 -20.49
C ASN A 122 17.53 39.00 -20.03
N MET A 123 17.50 39.37 -18.74
CA MET A 123 16.51 40.28 -18.21
C MET A 123 16.77 41.69 -18.75
N GLU A 124 15.82 42.26 -19.49
CA GLU A 124 15.83 43.62 -19.97
C GLU A 124 14.84 44.48 -19.17
N ILE A 125 15.24 45.67 -18.79
CA ILE A 125 14.34 46.66 -18.17
C ILE A 125 13.64 47.40 -19.34
N ILE A 126 12.33 47.29 -19.40
CA ILE A 126 11.49 47.96 -20.38
C ILE A 126 11.11 49.34 -19.86
#